data_ca54e9f100735b96223759add351699a
#
_entry.id   ca54e9f100735b96223759add351699a
#
_cell.length_a   1.000
_cell.length_b   1.000
_cell.length_c   1.000
_cell.angle_alpha   90.00
_cell.angle_beta   90.00
_cell.angle_gamma   90.00
#
_symmetry.space_group_name_H-M   'P 1'
#
loop_
_entity.id
_entity.type
_entity.pdbx_description
1 polymer ?
#
loop_
_entity_poly.entity_id
_entity_poly.type
_entity_poly.pdbx_seq_one_letter_code
_entity_poly.pdbx_strand_id
1 'polypeptide(L)'
;MAGYVRKTVLSPAQVLERAEAILPERIGLKRAKSSGHGATYKGEEGTVSLQAHPHSLYTEVTAETDQLRTSRMDYEIQNFLNRLPYEVGDRGGPGSGDPS
;
A
#
# COMPACT_ATOMS: atom_id res chain seq x y z
N MET A 1 -13.96 -2.88 -8.42
CA MET A 1 -12.54 -2.49 -8.47
C MET A 1 -12.31 -1.17 -7.79
N ALA A 2 -11.22 -1.07 -7.08
CA ALA A 2 -10.88 0.17 -6.40
C ALA A 2 -9.40 0.45 -6.57
N GLY A 3 -9.06 1.72 -6.67
CA GLY A 3 -7.68 2.15 -6.82
C GLY A 3 -7.35 3.25 -5.86
N TYR A 4 -6.12 3.27 -5.36
CA TYR A 4 -5.66 4.24 -4.38
C TYR A 4 -4.26 4.70 -4.72
N VAL A 5 -3.96 5.95 -4.36
CA VAL A 5 -2.63 6.53 -4.56
C VAL A 5 -2.20 7.19 -3.26
N ARG A 6 -0.94 6.96 -2.90
CA ARG A 6 -0.34 7.59 -1.71
C ARG A 6 1.10 7.94 -2.02
N LYS A 7 1.62 8.94 -1.30
CA LYS A 7 3.02 9.32 -1.38
C LYS A 7 3.70 8.95 -0.08
N THR A 8 4.95 8.55 -0.16
CA THR A 8 5.70 8.19 1.04
C THR A 8 7.18 8.52 0.84
N VAL A 9 7.88 8.72 1.95
CA VAL A 9 9.32 8.93 1.90
C VAL A 9 10.10 7.62 1.84
N LEU A 10 9.41 6.49 2.01
CA LEU A 10 10.07 5.20 1.92
C LEU A 10 10.47 4.90 0.48
N SER A 11 11.55 4.15 0.32
CA SER A 11 11.93 3.71 -1.02
C SER A 11 10.95 2.65 -1.51
N PRO A 12 10.91 2.39 -2.84
CA PRO A 12 10.05 1.32 -3.33
C PRO A 12 10.30 -0.02 -2.64
N ALA A 13 11.57 -0.33 -2.40
CA ALA A 13 11.90 -1.59 -1.73
C ALA A 13 11.32 -1.64 -0.31
N GLN A 14 11.38 -0.52 0.41
CA GLN A 14 10.84 -0.47 1.75
C GLN A 14 9.31 -0.59 1.76
N VAL A 15 8.65 0.01 0.76
CA VAL A 15 7.20 -0.11 0.64
C VAL A 15 6.81 -1.57 0.44
N LEU A 16 7.48 -2.25 -0.49
CA LEU A 16 7.15 -3.65 -0.79
C LEU A 16 7.51 -4.56 0.38
N GLU A 17 8.56 -4.23 1.10
CA GLU A 17 8.94 -4.99 2.27
C GLU A 17 7.87 -4.92 3.35
N ARG A 18 7.31 -3.73 3.56
CA ARG A 18 6.22 -3.57 4.52
C ARG A 18 4.96 -4.31 4.08
N ALA A 19 4.67 -4.29 2.78
CA ALA A 19 3.51 -5.01 2.27
C ALA A 19 3.68 -6.50 2.50
N GLU A 20 4.87 -7.02 2.26
CA GLU A 20 5.15 -8.43 2.45
C GLU A 20 4.99 -8.84 3.92
N ALA A 21 5.30 -7.94 4.84
CA ALA A 21 5.17 -8.23 6.26
C ALA A 21 3.73 -8.15 6.74
N ILE A 22 2.93 -7.29 6.13
CA ILE A 22 1.61 -6.97 6.65
C ILE A 22 0.48 -7.71 5.96
N LEU A 23 0.48 -7.74 4.63
CA LEU A 23 -0.66 -8.27 3.91
C LEU A 23 -0.90 -9.76 4.13
N PRO A 24 0.13 -10.61 4.12
CA PRO A 24 -0.11 -12.03 4.40
C PRO A 24 -0.67 -12.25 5.81
N GLU A 25 -0.21 -11.48 6.75
CA GLU A 25 -0.62 -11.66 8.14
C GLU A 25 -2.03 -11.12 8.38
N ARG A 26 -2.36 -9.97 7.81
CA ARG A 26 -3.62 -9.31 8.11
C ARG A 26 -4.80 -9.89 7.34
N ILE A 27 -4.60 -10.23 6.09
CA ILE A 27 -5.71 -10.68 5.24
C ILE A 27 -5.36 -11.93 4.45
N GLY A 28 -4.31 -12.62 4.82
CA GLY A 28 -4.02 -13.92 4.24
C GLY A 28 -3.63 -13.90 2.77
N LEU A 29 -3.20 -12.75 2.25
CA LEU A 29 -2.78 -12.68 0.87
C LEU A 29 -1.37 -13.22 0.72
N LYS A 30 -1.10 -13.84 -0.43
CA LYS A 30 0.24 -14.34 -0.73
C LYS A 30 0.75 -13.67 -1.98
N ARG A 31 2.05 -13.41 -2.01
CA ARG A 31 2.64 -12.76 -3.16
C ARG A 31 2.63 -13.69 -4.35
N ALA A 32 1.97 -13.29 -5.42
CA ALA A 32 1.87 -14.08 -6.65
C ALA A 32 2.93 -13.66 -7.65
N LYS A 33 3.25 -12.35 -7.70
CA LYS A 33 4.25 -11.80 -8.60
C LYS A 33 4.98 -10.67 -7.90
N SER A 34 6.21 -10.40 -8.31
CA SER A 34 6.92 -9.23 -7.82
C SER A 34 7.91 -8.79 -8.87
N SER A 35 8.23 -7.51 -8.83
CA SER A 35 9.27 -6.91 -9.66
C SER A 35 10.01 -5.90 -8.78
N GLY A 36 10.90 -5.12 -9.37
CA GLY A 36 11.64 -4.15 -8.58
C GLY A 36 10.77 -3.09 -7.94
N HIS A 37 9.66 -2.74 -8.58
CA HIS A 37 8.82 -1.65 -8.12
C HIS A 37 7.38 -2.08 -7.90
N GLY A 38 7.05 -3.35 -7.94
CA GLY A 38 5.67 -3.76 -7.80
C GLY A 38 5.52 -5.18 -7.32
N ALA A 39 4.32 -5.49 -6.86
CA ALA A 39 3.99 -6.84 -6.42
C ALA A 39 2.49 -7.04 -6.50
N THR A 40 2.09 -8.27 -6.79
CA THR A 40 0.68 -8.65 -6.81
C THR A 40 0.47 -9.69 -5.73
N TYR A 41 -0.56 -9.50 -4.92
CA TYR A 41 -0.91 -10.41 -3.84
C TYR A 41 -2.29 -10.98 -4.07
N LYS A 42 -2.45 -12.25 -3.81
CA LYS A 42 -3.72 -12.96 -4.01
C LYS A 42 -4.10 -13.78 -2.79
N GLY A 43 -5.37 -13.92 -2.56
CA GLY A 43 -5.89 -14.74 -1.49
C GLY A 43 -7.40 -14.92 -1.64
N GLU A 44 -8.02 -15.49 -0.63
CA GLU A 44 -9.47 -15.71 -0.69
C GLU A 44 -10.24 -14.40 -0.70
N GLU A 45 -9.66 -13.36 -0.10
CA GLU A 45 -10.32 -12.06 -0.05
C GLU A 45 -10.29 -11.34 -1.40
N GLY A 46 -9.35 -11.70 -2.27
CA GLY A 46 -9.25 -11.05 -3.56
C GLY A 46 -7.81 -10.87 -3.99
N THR A 47 -7.59 -9.92 -4.89
CA THR A 47 -6.27 -9.65 -5.45
C THR A 47 -5.97 -8.16 -5.34
N VAL A 48 -4.74 -7.82 -4.99
CA VAL A 48 -4.27 -6.44 -4.98
C VAL A 48 -2.95 -6.36 -5.72
N SER A 49 -2.81 -5.31 -6.53
CA SER A 49 -1.55 -5.00 -7.21
C SER A 49 -1.00 -3.71 -6.64
N LEU A 50 0.24 -3.74 -6.21
CA LEU A 50 0.94 -2.58 -5.67
C LEU A 50 2.03 -2.16 -6.64
N GLN A 51 2.16 -0.85 -6.85
CA GLN A 51 3.25 -0.27 -7.63
C GLN A 51 3.87 0.84 -6.79
N ALA A 52 5.17 0.90 -6.77
CA ALA A 52 5.88 1.94 -6.02
C ALA A 52 6.87 2.61 -6.96
N HIS A 53 6.54 3.82 -7.40
CA HIS A 53 7.34 4.56 -8.37
C HIS A 53 8.18 5.62 -7.67
N PRO A 54 9.51 5.55 -7.77
CA PRO A 54 10.34 6.57 -7.12
C PRO A 54 10.32 7.87 -7.89
N HIS A 55 10.22 8.96 -7.15
CA HIS A 55 10.41 10.30 -7.65
C HIS A 55 11.55 10.94 -6.89
N SER A 56 11.95 12.15 -7.25
CA SER A 56 13.15 12.72 -6.64
C SER A 56 13.00 12.95 -5.13
N LEU A 57 11.79 13.26 -4.67
CA LEU A 57 11.58 13.59 -3.26
C LEU A 57 10.66 12.62 -2.53
N TYR A 58 10.07 11.67 -3.23
CA TYR A 58 9.12 10.76 -2.60
C TYR A 58 8.92 9.54 -3.50
N THR A 59 8.21 8.56 -2.97
CA THR A 59 7.77 7.41 -3.74
C THR A 59 6.25 7.48 -3.86
N GLU A 60 5.75 7.28 -5.07
CA GLU A 60 4.31 7.25 -5.30
C GLU A 60 3.87 5.80 -5.29
N VAL A 61 2.95 5.47 -4.39
CA VAL A 61 2.44 4.11 -4.24
C VAL A 61 1.03 4.04 -4.77
N THR A 62 0.77 3.15 -5.69
CA THR A 62 -0.58 2.90 -6.18
C THR A 62 -0.98 1.48 -5.80
N ALA A 63 -2.24 1.32 -5.46
CA ALA A 63 -2.80 0.02 -5.12
C ALA A 63 -4.10 -0.14 -5.88
N GLU A 64 -4.28 -1.28 -6.54
CA GLU A 64 -5.51 -1.59 -7.25
C GLU A 64 -6.02 -2.93 -6.76
N THR A 65 -7.30 -2.99 -6.41
CA THR A 65 -7.91 -4.23 -5.95
C THR A 65 -9.03 -4.63 -6.87
N ASP A 66 -9.41 -5.89 -6.84
CA ASP A 66 -10.56 -6.39 -7.57
C ASP A 66 -11.81 -6.43 -6.70
N GLN A 67 -11.78 -5.77 -5.54
CA GLN A 67 -12.87 -5.78 -4.58
C GLN A 67 -13.51 -4.40 -4.48
N LEU A 68 -14.66 -4.34 -3.81
CA LEU A 68 -15.34 -3.07 -3.57
C LEU A 68 -14.63 -2.30 -2.47
N ARG A 69 -14.79 -0.98 -2.49
CA ARG A 69 -14.17 -0.12 -1.47
C ARG A 69 -14.65 -0.42 -0.07
N THR A 70 -15.80 -1.07 0.05
CA THR A 70 -16.36 -1.42 1.36
C THR A 70 -15.93 -2.79 1.83
N SER A 71 -15.13 -3.50 1.05
CA SER A 71 -14.69 -4.83 1.42
C SER A 71 -13.65 -4.76 2.53
N ARG A 72 -13.50 -5.86 3.25
CA ARG A 72 -12.48 -5.98 4.27
C ARG A 72 -11.09 -5.81 3.67
N MET A 73 -10.88 -6.42 2.50
CA MET A 73 -9.59 -6.31 1.85
C MET A 73 -9.23 -4.87 1.55
N ASP A 74 -10.16 -4.12 0.98
CA ASP A 74 -9.90 -2.72 0.67
C ASP A 74 -9.67 -1.92 1.93
N TYR A 75 -10.40 -2.22 3.00
CA TYR A 75 -10.17 -1.56 4.26
C TYR A 75 -8.72 -1.75 4.74
N GLU A 76 -8.23 -2.98 4.66
CA GLU A 76 -6.87 -3.26 5.11
C GLU A 76 -5.83 -2.64 4.18
N ILE A 77 -6.12 -2.59 2.88
CA ILE A 77 -5.22 -1.94 1.93
C ILE A 77 -5.13 -0.45 2.22
N GLN A 78 -6.27 0.20 2.46
CA GLN A 78 -6.26 1.61 2.80
C GLN A 78 -5.51 1.84 4.11
N ASN A 79 -5.72 0.95 5.07
CA ASN A 79 -5.03 1.05 6.35
C ASN A 79 -3.51 0.94 6.18
N PHE A 80 -3.09 0.01 5.34
CA PHE A 80 -1.66 -0.15 5.02
C PHE A 80 -1.12 1.14 4.41
N LEU A 81 -1.82 1.68 3.41
CA LEU A 81 -1.35 2.88 2.73
C LEU A 81 -1.30 4.08 3.67
N ASN A 82 -2.29 4.20 4.55
CA ASN A 82 -2.35 5.32 5.46
C ASN A 82 -1.27 5.31 6.52
N ARG A 83 -0.60 4.18 6.69
CA ARG A 83 0.48 4.06 7.67
C ARG A 83 1.85 4.34 7.07
N LEU A 84 1.92 4.56 5.77
CA LEU A 84 3.19 4.89 5.14
C LEU A 84 3.55 6.34 5.48
N PRO A 85 4.75 6.61 5.99
CA PRO A 85 5.13 7.97 6.32
C PRO A 85 5.35 8.79 5.07
N TYR A 86 4.90 10.03 5.07
CA TYR A 86 5.04 10.88 3.91
C TYR A 86 6.28 11.76 3.98
N GLU A 87 6.52 12.41 5.11
CA GLU A 87 7.73 13.21 5.25
C GLU A 87 8.17 13.18 6.69
N VAL A 88 9.37 13.69 6.91
CA VAL A 88 9.92 13.68 8.26
C VAL A 88 8.96 14.38 9.21
N GLY A 89 8.57 13.68 10.24
CA GLY A 89 7.64 14.22 11.21
C GLY A 89 6.17 14.03 10.85
N ASP A 90 5.88 13.52 9.67
CA ASP A 90 4.52 13.26 9.27
C ASP A 90 3.94 12.12 10.08
N ARG A 91 2.66 12.15 10.29
CA ARG A 91 1.99 11.09 11.01
C ARG A 91 1.49 9.98 10.11
N GLY A 92 1.90 9.97 8.88
CA GLY A 92 1.72 8.82 8.00
C GLY A 92 0.44 8.88 7.28
N GLY A 93 -0.18 9.52 6.79
CA GLY A 93 -1.35 9.43 5.97
C GLY A 93 -2.02 10.77 5.74
N PRO A 94 -2.64 10.92 4.62
CA PRO A 94 -3.27 12.20 4.33
C PRO A 94 -4.34 12.59 5.32
N GLY A 95 -4.96 11.64 5.92
CA GLY A 95 -6.01 11.95 6.86
C GLY A 95 -5.51 12.58 8.12
N SER A 96 -4.28 12.38 8.44
CA SER A 96 -3.74 12.90 9.68
C SER A 96 -3.28 14.31 9.55
N GLY A 97 -3.36 14.79 8.41
CA GLY A 97 -3.00 16.14 8.30
C GLY A 97 -3.70 16.92 9.28
N ASP A 98 -4.22 16.26 9.80
CA ASP A 98 -4.58 16.80 10.70
C ASP A 98 -3.86 17.37 11.46
N PRO A 99 -3.96 17.62 11.62
CA PRO A 99 -3.40 18.39 11.97
C PRO A 99 -2.55 18.41 12.40
N SER A 100 -2.54 18.23 12.19
CA SER A 100 -1.74 18.20 12.49
C SER A 100 -1.35 18.38 12.41
#